data_45f59379cf6475c4b0d262db2eeb3f51
#
_entry.id   45f59379cf6475c4b0d262db2eeb3f51
#
_cell.length_a   1.000
_cell.length_b   1.000
_cell.length_c   1.000
_cell.angle_alpha   90.00
_cell.angle_beta   90.00
_cell.angle_gamma   90.00
#
_symmetry.space_group_name_H-M   'P 1'
#
loop_
_entity.id
_entity.type
_entity.pdbx_description
1 polymer ?
#
loop_
_entity_poly.entity_id
_entity_poly.type
_entity_poly.pdbx_seq_one_letter_code
_entity_poly.pdbx_strand_id
1 'polypeptide(L)'
;MPEHSLKGTLTEMTREGITVAECPLKGSRCLALQNGRLVGVNTARFENTAELHTALIHEDGHFACGAFYLPYSPYQLKAQAEYRADKAAILKHIPYLELAARLRAGDSPAEAAEYFCVTEEYLCKAYELYRELGYRFDAEDASPGSE
;
A
#
# COMPACT_ATOMS: atom_id res chain seq x y z
N MET A 1 11.44 10.16 -11.87
CA MET A 1 11.28 8.72 -11.67
C MET A 1 10.83 8.41 -10.25
N PRO A 2 9.63 7.93 -10.09
CA PRO A 2 9.21 7.61 -8.73
C PRO A 2 10.07 6.49 -8.18
N GLU A 3 10.35 6.60 -6.93
CA GLU A 3 11.19 5.61 -6.28
C GLU A 3 10.32 4.70 -5.43
N HIS A 4 10.20 3.45 -5.84
CA HIS A 4 9.44 2.46 -5.11
C HIS A 4 10.37 1.77 -4.12
N SER A 5 10.59 2.42 -3.00
CA SER A 5 11.49 1.90 -1.97
C SER A 5 11.00 2.34 -0.61
N LEU A 6 11.46 1.63 0.42
CA LEU A 6 11.13 2.01 1.79
C LEU A 6 11.59 3.44 2.06
N LYS A 7 12.82 3.77 1.65
CA LYS A 7 13.36 5.10 1.90
C LYS A 7 12.53 6.17 1.20
N GLY A 8 12.13 5.92 -0.05
CA GLY A 8 11.34 6.88 -0.80
C GLY A 8 9.99 7.13 -0.14
N THR A 9 9.35 6.07 0.32
CA THR A 9 8.07 6.18 1.00
C THR A 9 8.20 6.96 2.30
N LEU A 10 9.23 6.65 3.09
CA LEU A 10 9.46 7.36 4.34
C LEU A 10 9.70 8.85 4.09
N THR A 11 10.47 9.18 3.06
CA THR A 11 10.74 10.55 2.70
C THR A 11 9.44 11.28 2.35
N GLU A 12 8.60 10.63 1.56
CA GLU A 12 7.35 11.24 1.15
C GLU A 12 6.40 11.43 2.32
N MET A 13 6.30 10.42 3.18
CA MET A 13 5.43 10.53 4.35
C MET A 13 5.88 11.69 5.25
N THR A 14 7.19 11.83 5.44
CA THR A 14 7.72 12.94 6.21
C THR A 14 7.34 14.28 5.58
N ARG A 15 7.43 14.35 4.26
CA ARG A 15 7.08 15.56 3.53
C ARG A 15 5.60 15.90 3.69
N GLU A 16 4.77 14.87 3.86
CA GLU A 16 3.33 15.05 4.07
C GLU A 16 2.97 15.30 5.54
N GLY A 17 3.96 15.41 6.40
CA GLY A 17 3.72 15.70 7.80
C GLY A 17 3.42 14.49 8.66
N ILE A 18 3.72 13.29 8.16
CA ILE A 18 3.50 12.06 8.91
C ILE A 18 4.81 11.64 9.56
N THR A 19 4.77 11.40 10.87
CA THR A 19 5.93 10.93 11.62
C THR A 19 5.88 9.41 11.73
N VAL A 20 6.95 8.75 11.34
CA VAL A 20 7.07 7.30 11.48
C VAL A 20 8.08 7.03 12.58
N ALA A 21 7.66 6.29 13.61
CA ALA A 21 8.50 6.06 14.79
C ALA A 21 8.52 4.60 15.16
N GLU A 22 9.68 4.15 15.62
CA GLU A 22 9.83 2.80 16.13
C GLU A 22 9.07 2.67 17.45
N CYS A 23 8.24 1.65 17.57
CA CYS A 23 7.44 1.40 18.77
C CYS A 23 7.41 -0.08 19.08
N PRO A 24 7.49 -0.47 20.35
CA PRO A 24 7.41 -1.89 20.72
C PRO A 24 5.98 -2.39 20.78
N LEU A 25 5.28 -2.33 19.62
CA LEU A 25 3.90 -2.75 19.54
C LEU A 25 3.77 -4.25 19.73
N LYS A 26 2.73 -4.69 20.42
CA LYS A 26 2.49 -6.10 20.69
C LYS A 26 1.29 -6.64 19.95
N GLY A 27 0.23 -5.85 19.83
CA GLY A 27 -1.00 -6.29 19.17
C GLY A 27 -0.96 -6.20 17.67
N SER A 28 -0.05 -5.39 17.12
CA SER A 28 0.10 -5.27 15.68
C SER A 28 1.54 -4.91 15.37
N ARG A 29 1.92 -5.06 14.10
CA ARG A 29 3.29 -4.74 13.70
C ARG A 29 3.43 -3.28 13.30
N CYS A 30 2.33 -2.65 12.94
CA CYS A 30 2.33 -1.28 12.45
C CYS A 30 0.95 -0.67 12.75
N LEU A 31 0.92 0.61 13.08
CA LEU A 31 -0.32 1.24 13.50
C LEU A 31 -0.30 2.72 13.15
N ALA A 32 -1.36 3.19 12.49
CA ALA A 32 -1.51 4.60 12.15
C ALA A 32 -2.41 5.28 13.15
N LEU A 33 -1.99 6.43 13.65
CA LEU A 33 -2.76 7.24 14.57
C LEU A 33 -3.05 8.58 13.91
N GLN A 34 -4.33 8.88 13.71
CA GLN A 34 -4.74 10.11 13.06
C GLN A 34 -4.29 11.32 13.85
N ASN A 35 -4.50 11.29 15.15
CA ASN A 35 -4.04 12.34 16.03
C ASN A 35 -2.53 12.40 15.99
N GLY A 36 -1.99 13.58 15.66
CA GLY A 36 -0.54 13.74 15.59
C GLY A 36 0.08 13.21 14.33
N ARG A 37 -0.69 12.61 13.44
CA ARG A 37 -0.23 12.05 12.18
C ARG A 37 1.01 11.20 12.40
N LEU A 38 0.82 10.13 13.15
CA LEU A 38 1.92 9.26 13.59
C LEU A 38 1.70 7.83 13.12
N VAL A 39 2.76 7.19 12.65
CA VAL A 39 2.76 5.76 12.39
C VAL A 39 3.77 5.13 13.33
N GLY A 40 3.29 4.22 14.18
CA GLY A 40 4.16 3.42 15.02
C GLY A 40 4.48 2.11 14.31
N VAL A 41 5.74 1.70 14.34
CA VAL A 41 6.15 0.48 13.66
C VAL A 41 7.11 -0.30 14.55
N ASN A 42 6.88 -1.61 14.62
CA ASN A 42 7.79 -2.50 15.35
C ASN A 42 8.60 -3.27 14.32
N THR A 43 9.76 -2.73 13.94
CA THR A 43 10.54 -3.29 12.84
C THR A 43 11.02 -4.70 13.13
N ALA A 44 11.16 -5.06 14.40
CA ALA A 44 11.61 -6.42 14.75
C ALA A 44 10.61 -7.50 14.35
N ARG A 45 9.36 -7.13 14.06
CA ARG A 45 8.32 -8.11 13.71
C ARG A 45 8.18 -8.33 12.21
N PHE A 46 9.08 -7.77 11.41
CA PHE A 46 9.06 -7.95 9.96
C PHE A 46 10.25 -8.79 9.54
N GLU A 47 10.04 -9.66 8.54
CA GLU A 47 11.09 -10.55 8.09
C GLU A 47 12.00 -9.91 7.06
N ASN A 48 11.47 -8.94 6.30
CA ASN A 48 12.26 -8.32 5.26
C ASN A 48 11.71 -6.93 4.93
N THR A 49 12.44 -6.23 4.07
CA THR A 49 12.08 -4.86 3.71
C THR A 49 10.74 -4.78 2.99
N ALA A 50 10.44 -5.78 2.15
CA ALA A 50 9.16 -5.76 1.42
C ALA A 50 7.97 -5.83 2.36
N GLU A 51 8.07 -6.65 3.42
CA GLU A 51 6.98 -6.73 4.40
C GLU A 51 6.81 -5.40 5.12
N LEU A 52 7.92 -4.81 5.55
CA LEU A 52 7.86 -3.53 6.25
C LEU A 52 7.29 -2.44 5.36
N HIS A 53 7.77 -2.37 4.12
CA HIS A 53 7.32 -1.34 3.18
C HIS A 53 5.84 -1.52 2.85
N THR A 54 5.40 -2.76 2.66
CA THR A 54 3.98 -3.05 2.42
C THR A 54 3.11 -2.54 3.57
N ALA A 55 3.54 -2.78 4.81
CA ALA A 55 2.80 -2.32 5.97
C ALA A 55 2.75 -0.79 6.04
N LEU A 56 3.87 -0.13 5.74
CA LEU A 56 3.90 1.33 5.75
C LEU A 56 3.01 1.92 4.67
N ILE A 57 3.01 1.31 3.48
CA ILE A 57 2.14 1.74 2.40
C ILE A 57 0.68 1.67 2.84
N HIS A 58 0.31 0.59 3.51
CA HIS A 58 -1.06 0.43 3.99
C HIS A 58 -1.43 1.53 4.98
N GLU A 59 -0.52 1.82 5.93
CA GLU A 59 -0.80 2.88 6.89
C GLU A 59 -0.87 4.25 6.22
N ASP A 60 -0.03 4.49 5.21
CA ASP A 60 -0.13 5.71 4.43
C ASP A 60 -1.49 5.82 3.75
N GLY A 61 -2.05 4.67 3.37
CA GLY A 61 -3.40 4.65 2.79
C GLY A 61 -4.46 5.17 3.74
N HIS A 62 -4.34 4.87 5.03
CA HIS A 62 -5.27 5.43 6.01
C HIS A 62 -5.22 6.95 6.02
N PHE A 63 -4.02 7.52 5.96
CA PHE A 63 -3.90 8.98 5.92
C PHE A 63 -4.39 9.55 4.60
N ALA A 64 -4.14 8.85 3.50
CA ALA A 64 -4.53 9.34 2.18
C ALA A 64 -6.05 9.41 2.03
N CYS A 65 -6.79 8.46 2.59
CA CYS A 65 -8.24 8.45 2.45
C CYS A 65 -8.97 8.95 3.68
N GLY A 66 -8.26 9.17 4.78
CA GLY A 66 -8.88 9.64 6.01
C GLY A 66 -9.75 8.61 6.72
N ALA A 67 -9.61 7.33 6.37
CA ALA A 67 -10.44 6.28 6.94
C ALA A 67 -9.74 5.66 8.14
N PHE A 68 -10.17 6.04 9.32
CA PHE A 68 -9.64 5.53 10.58
C PHE A 68 -10.75 4.92 11.39
N TYR A 69 -10.39 4.12 12.39
CA TYR A 69 -11.37 3.55 13.30
C TYR A 69 -10.74 3.42 14.68
N LEU A 70 -11.60 3.26 15.68
CA LEU A 70 -11.17 3.07 17.05
C LEU A 70 -11.13 1.58 17.37
N PRO A 71 -10.34 1.18 18.37
CA PRO A 71 -10.26 -0.26 18.70
C PRO A 71 -11.61 -0.91 18.99
N TYR A 72 -12.54 -0.13 19.51
CA TYR A 72 -13.88 -0.65 19.87
C TYR A 72 -14.91 -0.40 18.78
N SER A 73 -14.51 0.03 17.61
CA SER A 73 -15.45 0.25 16.51
C SER A 73 -16.05 -1.08 16.06
N PRO A 74 -17.30 -1.08 15.57
CA PRO A 74 -17.89 -2.30 15.04
C PRO A 74 -17.06 -2.88 13.89
N TYR A 75 -17.11 -4.21 13.77
CA TYR A 75 -16.32 -4.91 12.77
C TYR A 75 -16.55 -4.37 11.36
N GLN A 76 -17.80 -4.06 11.02
CA GLN A 76 -18.09 -3.56 9.67
C GLN A 76 -17.39 -2.25 9.38
N LEU A 77 -17.33 -1.36 10.38
CA LEU A 77 -16.64 -0.07 10.19
C LEU A 77 -15.15 -0.27 10.05
N LYS A 78 -14.58 -1.22 10.82
CA LYS A 78 -13.17 -1.53 10.68
C LYS A 78 -12.86 -2.09 9.30
N ALA A 79 -13.69 -3.01 8.82
CA ALA A 79 -13.48 -3.62 7.52
C ALA A 79 -13.57 -2.59 6.41
N GLN A 80 -14.51 -1.66 6.50
CA GLN A 80 -14.64 -0.60 5.51
C GLN A 80 -13.43 0.31 5.51
N ALA A 81 -12.94 0.67 6.70
CA ALA A 81 -11.76 1.53 6.80
C ALA A 81 -10.54 0.83 6.23
N GLU A 82 -10.38 -0.47 6.52
CA GLU A 82 -9.26 -1.23 5.98
C GLU A 82 -9.31 -1.34 4.47
N TYR A 83 -10.51 -1.59 3.92
CA TYR A 83 -10.65 -1.66 2.46
C TYR A 83 -10.31 -0.33 1.81
N ARG A 84 -10.80 0.77 2.39
CA ARG A 84 -10.54 2.09 1.82
C ARG A 84 -9.07 2.45 1.91
N ALA A 85 -8.41 2.06 3.00
CA ALA A 85 -6.98 2.30 3.14
C ALA A 85 -6.18 1.49 2.12
N ASP A 86 -6.54 0.22 1.92
CA ASP A 86 -5.88 -0.60 0.91
C ASP A 86 -6.06 0.00 -0.48
N LYS A 87 -7.28 0.42 -0.79
CA LYS A 87 -7.54 1.00 -2.11
C LYS A 87 -6.72 2.27 -2.31
N ALA A 88 -6.70 3.15 -1.31
CA ALA A 88 -5.95 4.39 -1.42
C ALA A 88 -4.45 4.12 -1.54
N ALA A 89 -3.95 3.16 -0.76
CA ALA A 89 -2.54 2.81 -0.81
C ALA A 89 -2.14 2.25 -2.16
N ILE A 90 -2.96 1.37 -2.72
CA ILE A 90 -2.65 0.75 -4.01
C ILE A 90 -2.69 1.79 -5.11
N LEU A 91 -3.73 2.64 -5.13
CA LEU A 91 -3.82 3.66 -6.16
C LEU A 91 -2.64 4.63 -6.11
N LYS A 92 -2.11 4.89 -4.92
CA LYS A 92 -1.00 5.82 -4.76
C LYS A 92 0.34 5.17 -5.03
N HIS A 93 0.57 3.97 -4.50
CA HIS A 93 1.90 3.38 -4.47
C HIS A 93 2.14 2.31 -5.54
N ILE A 94 1.08 1.76 -6.13
CA ILE A 94 1.19 0.80 -7.21
C ILE A 94 0.31 1.31 -8.36
N PRO A 95 0.75 2.38 -9.05
CA PRO A 95 -0.10 2.99 -10.09
C PRO A 95 -0.39 2.01 -11.21
N TYR A 96 -1.61 2.06 -11.73
CA TYR A 96 -2.06 1.13 -12.75
C TYR A 96 -1.13 1.09 -13.96
N LEU A 97 -0.74 2.26 -14.46
CA LEU A 97 0.06 2.29 -15.69
C LEU A 97 1.41 1.62 -15.50
N GLU A 98 2.01 1.80 -14.32
CA GLU A 98 3.30 1.16 -14.05
C GLU A 98 3.12 -0.34 -13.87
N LEU A 99 2.08 -0.76 -13.16
CA LEU A 99 1.82 -2.19 -12.99
C LEU A 99 1.55 -2.86 -14.33
N ALA A 100 0.72 -2.23 -15.15
CA ALA A 100 0.41 -2.78 -16.47
C ALA A 100 1.67 -2.87 -17.34
N ALA A 101 2.54 -1.86 -17.25
CA ALA A 101 3.78 -1.88 -18.03
C ALA A 101 4.69 -3.02 -17.61
N ARG A 102 4.80 -3.25 -16.30
CA ARG A 102 5.65 -4.35 -15.82
C ARG A 102 5.11 -5.70 -16.27
N LEU A 103 3.79 -5.90 -16.17
CA LEU A 103 3.20 -7.17 -16.56
C LEU A 103 3.28 -7.39 -18.07
N ARG A 104 3.11 -6.34 -18.86
CA ARG A 104 3.24 -6.45 -20.31
C ARG A 104 4.68 -6.75 -20.73
N ALA A 105 5.63 -6.29 -19.96
CA ALA A 105 7.04 -6.57 -20.24
C ALA A 105 7.42 -8.00 -19.88
N GLY A 106 6.51 -8.77 -19.29
CA GLY A 106 6.75 -10.16 -18.98
C GLY A 106 7.13 -10.45 -17.54
N ASP A 107 7.00 -9.46 -16.67
CA ASP A 107 7.30 -9.69 -15.25
C ASP A 107 6.36 -10.72 -14.66
N SER A 108 6.92 -11.64 -13.88
CA SER A 108 6.11 -12.51 -13.04
C SER A 108 5.57 -11.68 -11.86
N PRO A 109 4.58 -12.19 -11.14
CA PRO A 109 4.12 -11.48 -9.94
C PRO A 109 5.24 -11.19 -8.95
N ALA A 110 6.19 -12.12 -8.80
CA ALA A 110 7.31 -11.89 -7.90
C ALA A 110 8.20 -10.76 -8.38
N GLU A 111 8.45 -10.70 -9.70
CA GLU A 111 9.28 -9.65 -10.27
C GLU A 111 8.62 -8.29 -10.16
N ALA A 112 7.30 -8.23 -10.42
CA ALA A 112 6.58 -6.97 -10.28
C ALA A 112 6.55 -6.53 -8.82
N ALA A 113 6.39 -7.47 -7.89
CA ALA A 113 6.43 -7.15 -6.47
C ALA A 113 7.77 -6.54 -6.07
N GLU A 114 8.83 -7.09 -6.62
CA GLU A 114 10.18 -6.58 -6.35
C GLU A 114 10.32 -5.15 -6.85
N TYR A 115 9.78 -4.88 -8.03
CA TYR A 115 9.84 -3.54 -8.59
C TYR A 115 9.19 -2.50 -7.68
N PHE A 116 8.04 -2.84 -7.09
CA PHE A 116 7.33 -1.93 -6.20
C PHE A 116 7.78 -2.05 -4.74
N CYS A 117 8.69 -2.98 -4.46
CA CYS A 117 9.18 -3.22 -3.10
C CYS A 117 8.05 -3.62 -2.14
N VAL A 118 7.17 -4.50 -2.61
CA VAL A 118 6.07 -5.00 -1.80
C VAL A 118 6.09 -6.52 -1.81
N THR A 119 5.28 -7.12 -0.94
CA THR A 119 5.16 -8.57 -0.95
C THR A 119 4.41 -9.00 -2.19
N GLU A 120 4.67 -10.24 -2.62
CA GLU A 120 3.96 -10.78 -3.77
C GLU A 120 2.46 -10.84 -3.50
N GLU A 121 2.09 -11.17 -2.26
CA GLU A 121 0.69 -11.21 -1.89
C GLU A 121 0.01 -9.85 -2.07
N TYR A 122 0.69 -8.78 -1.68
CA TYR A 122 0.13 -7.44 -1.83
C TYR A 122 0.04 -7.04 -3.30
N LEU A 123 1.02 -7.44 -4.10
CA LEU A 123 0.97 -7.17 -5.52
C LEU A 123 -0.24 -7.85 -6.16
N CYS A 124 -0.51 -9.10 -5.78
CA CYS A 124 -1.67 -9.80 -6.30
C CYS A 124 -2.96 -9.12 -5.86
N LYS A 125 -3.00 -8.60 -4.64
CA LYS A 125 -4.15 -7.84 -4.17
C LYS A 125 -4.34 -6.58 -5.03
N ALA A 126 -3.26 -5.90 -5.38
CA ALA A 126 -3.35 -4.72 -6.24
C ALA A 126 -3.91 -5.08 -7.62
N TYR A 127 -3.42 -6.17 -8.18
CA TYR A 127 -3.90 -6.63 -9.48
C TYR A 127 -5.41 -6.91 -9.43
N GLU A 128 -5.86 -7.64 -8.39
CA GLU A 128 -7.27 -7.95 -8.26
C GLU A 128 -8.11 -6.71 -8.04
N LEU A 129 -7.61 -5.77 -7.25
CA LEU A 129 -8.34 -4.52 -7.04
C LEU A 129 -8.57 -3.78 -8.34
N TYR A 130 -7.52 -3.66 -9.15
CA TYR A 130 -7.66 -2.95 -10.43
C TYR A 130 -8.66 -3.67 -11.34
N ARG A 131 -8.66 -4.99 -11.32
CA ARG A 131 -9.64 -5.73 -12.12
C ARG A 131 -11.07 -5.49 -11.63
N GLU A 132 -11.24 -5.45 -10.31
CA GLU A 132 -12.56 -5.15 -9.75
C GLU A 132 -13.03 -3.75 -10.14
N LEU A 133 -12.09 -2.81 -10.29
CA LEU A 133 -12.42 -1.45 -10.67
C LEU A 133 -12.62 -1.30 -12.18
N GLY A 134 -12.46 -2.37 -12.95
CA GLY A 134 -12.69 -2.33 -14.38
C GLY A 134 -11.46 -2.12 -15.23
N TYR A 135 -10.29 -2.05 -14.62
CA TYR A 135 -9.06 -1.91 -15.39
C TYR A 135 -8.69 -3.24 -16.04
N ARG A 136 -7.99 -3.17 -17.15
CA ARG A 136 -7.62 -4.36 -17.93
C ARG A 136 -6.12 -4.41 -18.11
N PHE A 137 -5.61 -5.62 -18.16
CA PHE A 137 -4.18 -5.85 -18.28
C PHE A 137 -3.79 -6.57 -19.56
N ASP A 138 -4.76 -6.80 -20.45
CA ASP A 138 -4.49 -7.45 -21.73
C ASP A 138 -3.64 -6.56 -22.60
N ALA A 139 -2.90 -7.19 -23.52
CA ALA A 139 -2.00 -6.44 -24.39
C ALA A 139 -2.72 -5.41 -25.24
N GLU A 140 -3.98 -5.66 -25.56
CA GLU A 140 -4.76 -4.73 -26.39
C GLU A 140 -5.27 -3.53 -25.62
N ASP A 141 -5.27 -3.60 -24.31
CA ASP A 141 -5.86 -2.55 -23.49
C ASP A 141 -4.77 -1.73 -22.85
N ALA A 142 -4.20 -0.86 -23.63
CA ALA A 142 -3.01 -0.15 -23.21
C ALA A 142 -3.30 1.02 -22.28
N SER A 143 -4.53 1.52 -22.24
CA SER A 143 -4.79 2.67 -21.41
C SER A 143 -6.01 2.45 -20.53
N PRO A 144 -6.03 3.09 -19.37
CA PRO A 144 -7.10 2.87 -18.40
C PRO A 144 -8.47 3.34 -18.89
N GLY A 145 -8.54 4.25 -19.76
CA GLY A 145 -9.83 4.75 -20.21
C GLY A 145 -10.32 4.12 -21.48
N SER A 146 -9.73 3.03 -21.90
CA SER A 146 -9.99 2.50 -23.23
C SER A 146 -11.15 1.52 -23.28
N GLU A 147 -11.96 1.43 -22.28
CA GLU A 147 -13.11 0.54 -22.30
C GLU A 147 -14.32 1.18 -22.89
#